data_f0ba75bbe63a1b61ea5b97607a4b5a4c
#
_entry.id   f0ba75bbe63a1b61ea5b97607a4b5a4c
#
_cell.length_a   1.000
_cell.length_b   1.000
_cell.length_c   1.000
_cell.angle_alpha   90.00
_cell.angle_beta   90.00
_cell.angle_gamma   90.00
#
_symmetry.space_group_name_H-M   'P 1'
#
loop_
_entity.id
_entity.type
_entity.pdbx_description
1 polymer ?
#
loop_
_entity_poly.entity_id
_entity_poly.type
_entity_poly.pdbx_seq_one_letter_code
_entity_poly.pdbx_strand_id
1 'polypeptide(L)'
;LRIVAVAARAGIAKVRITGGEPLVRRGVVDFISRLSFIPGLDDISLTTNGMLLENFASSLFNAGIKRINISLDSLDAEKYAHITRGGDLKAVLRGVEAAYQAGFCPIKINAVVIKGVNDDEILDFAVLTMDKPFQIRFIELMPMGQAGSAYKGKYVSNDVIFERINKFYRLEPVSAGHDNTGGPARMYRIEGALGEIGFISPISHHFCNGCNRLRLTADGHLRACLLKDKDVSLREALRGGSSDEQLRDLIKSVVADKPRQHEMGGDENHIRKCVKEMSSLGG
;
A
#
# COMPACT_ATOMS: atom_id res chain seq x y z
N LEU A 1 14.94 -5.06 -13.42
CA LEU A 1 14.55 -4.34 -14.63
C LEU A 1 13.96 -5.30 -15.66
N ARG A 2 14.66 -6.39 -16.08
CA ARG A 2 14.21 -7.32 -17.14
C ARG A 2 12.81 -7.90 -16.86
N ILE A 3 12.53 -8.36 -15.63
CA ILE A 3 11.21 -8.86 -15.24
C ILE A 3 10.13 -7.80 -15.43
N VAL A 4 10.39 -6.54 -15.02
CA VAL A 4 9.42 -5.44 -15.18
C VAL A 4 9.20 -5.10 -16.65
N ALA A 5 10.25 -5.12 -17.47
CA ALA A 5 10.12 -4.89 -18.92
C ALA A 5 9.29 -5.99 -19.60
N VAL A 6 9.47 -7.26 -19.22
CA VAL A 6 8.64 -8.37 -19.72
C VAL A 6 7.19 -8.21 -19.26
N ALA A 7 6.98 -7.83 -17.99
CA ALA A 7 5.65 -7.60 -17.44
C ALA A 7 4.94 -6.42 -18.12
N ALA A 8 5.66 -5.32 -18.43
CA ALA A 8 5.10 -4.18 -19.16
C ALA A 8 4.64 -4.60 -20.58
N ARG A 9 5.46 -5.37 -21.30
CA ARG A 9 5.04 -5.96 -22.61
C ARG A 9 3.86 -6.93 -22.49
N ALA A 10 3.60 -7.48 -21.31
CA ALA A 10 2.43 -8.32 -21.04
C ALA A 10 1.19 -7.49 -20.59
N GLY A 11 1.27 -6.15 -20.58
CA GLY A 11 0.16 -5.26 -20.26
C GLY A 11 0.12 -4.74 -18.83
N ILE A 12 1.19 -4.94 -18.03
CA ILE A 12 1.29 -4.37 -16.68
C ILE A 12 1.83 -2.95 -16.78
N ALA A 13 0.93 -1.97 -16.71
CA ALA A 13 1.26 -0.55 -16.88
C ALA A 13 1.68 0.17 -15.58
N LYS A 14 1.50 -0.44 -14.40
CA LYS A 14 1.72 0.21 -13.10
C LYS A 14 2.62 -0.62 -12.21
N VAL A 15 3.63 0.02 -11.61
CA VAL A 15 4.52 -0.60 -10.63
C VAL A 15 4.52 0.21 -9.33
N ARG A 16 4.44 -0.50 -8.22
CA ARG A 16 4.64 0.07 -6.89
C ARG A 16 5.89 -0.52 -6.27
N ILE A 17 6.84 0.35 -5.96
CA ILE A 17 8.04 -0.02 -5.22
C ILE A 17 7.67 -0.04 -3.73
N THR A 18 7.99 -1.15 -3.08
CA THR A 18 7.75 -1.37 -1.66
C THR A 18 8.81 -2.35 -1.13
N GLY A 19 8.58 -2.95 0.02
CA GLY A 19 9.51 -3.94 0.56
C GLY A 19 9.36 -4.00 2.08
N GLY A 20 10.44 -4.18 2.82
CA GLY A 20 10.54 -3.68 4.19
C GLY A 20 10.49 -2.15 4.11
N GLU A 21 11.67 -1.51 3.98
CA GLU A 21 11.71 -0.08 3.65
C GLU A 21 12.55 0.10 2.36
N PRO A 22 11.96 0.57 1.25
CA PRO A 22 12.70 0.68 -0.02
C PRO A 22 13.81 1.73 0.02
N LEU A 23 13.67 2.79 0.83
CA LEU A 23 14.65 3.89 0.88
C LEU A 23 15.97 3.52 1.57
N VAL A 24 16.03 2.41 2.31
CA VAL A 24 17.31 1.90 2.85
C VAL A 24 18.14 1.18 1.77
N ARG A 25 17.53 0.84 0.62
CA ARG A 25 18.23 0.14 -0.44
C ARG A 25 19.18 1.08 -1.17
N ARG A 26 20.47 0.76 -1.15
CA ARG A 26 21.48 1.50 -1.93
C ARG A 26 21.12 1.50 -3.42
N GLY A 27 21.16 2.68 -4.06
CA GLY A 27 20.88 2.84 -5.49
C GLY A 27 19.38 2.78 -5.85
N VAL A 28 18.46 2.93 -4.89
CA VAL A 28 17.03 2.87 -5.16
C VAL A 28 16.56 3.96 -6.12
N VAL A 29 17.09 5.18 -6.03
CA VAL A 29 16.75 6.30 -6.92
C VAL A 29 17.18 6.01 -8.36
N ASP A 30 18.42 5.52 -8.58
CA ASP A 30 18.88 5.10 -9.89
C ASP A 30 18.02 3.96 -10.46
N PHE A 31 17.69 2.97 -9.65
CA PHE A 31 16.81 1.89 -10.06
C PHE A 31 15.43 2.42 -10.51
N ILE A 32 14.84 3.35 -9.78
CA ILE A 32 13.55 3.97 -10.10
C ILE A 32 13.67 4.79 -11.41
N SER A 33 14.72 5.59 -11.54
CA SER A 33 14.98 6.33 -12.78
C SER A 33 15.06 5.40 -13.99
N ARG A 34 15.73 4.24 -13.85
CA ARG A 34 15.79 3.25 -14.93
C ARG A 34 14.46 2.56 -15.22
N LEU A 35 13.57 2.44 -14.23
CA LEU A 35 12.23 1.94 -14.44
C LEU A 35 11.38 2.89 -15.29
N SER A 36 11.54 4.21 -15.10
CA SER A 36 10.76 5.22 -15.82
C SER A 36 11.02 5.24 -17.34
N PHE A 37 12.10 4.62 -17.79
CA PHE A 37 12.40 4.45 -19.22
C PHE A 37 11.84 3.15 -19.84
N ILE A 38 11.16 2.31 -19.05
CA ILE A 38 10.57 1.07 -19.59
C ILE A 38 9.30 1.41 -20.37
N PRO A 39 9.24 1.13 -21.68
CA PRO A 39 8.06 1.41 -22.50
C PRO A 39 6.83 0.62 -21.99
N GLY A 40 5.67 1.28 -21.93
CA GLY A 40 4.42 0.71 -21.44
C GLY A 40 4.28 0.69 -19.91
N LEU A 41 5.23 1.29 -19.18
CA LEU A 41 5.11 1.52 -17.75
C LEU A 41 4.69 2.98 -17.51
N ASP A 42 3.39 3.19 -17.26
CA ASP A 42 2.79 4.53 -17.22
C ASP A 42 2.84 5.16 -15.81
N ASP A 43 2.94 4.33 -14.77
CA ASP A 43 2.81 4.78 -13.40
C ASP A 43 3.74 4.02 -12.44
N ILE A 44 4.66 4.77 -11.85
CA ILE A 44 5.57 4.28 -10.82
C ILE A 44 5.22 4.97 -9.50
N SER A 45 4.93 4.19 -8.48
CA SER A 45 4.60 4.67 -7.15
C SER A 45 5.50 4.02 -6.09
N LEU A 46 5.62 4.68 -4.94
CA LEU A 46 6.40 4.20 -3.81
C LEU A 46 5.52 4.04 -2.58
N THR A 47 5.79 3.02 -1.77
CA THR A 47 5.30 2.92 -0.38
C THR A 47 6.51 2.90 0.55
N THR A 48 6.51 3.78 1.55
CA THR A 48 7.61 3.98 2.50
C THR A 48 7.08 4.21 3.91
N ASN A 49 7.88 3.94 4.93
CA ASN A 49 7.61 4.35 6.31
C ASN A 49 7.86 5.86 6.54
N GLY A 50 8.40 6.57 5.57
CA GLY A 50 8.61 8.02 5.60
C GLY A 50 9.85 8.51 6.36
N MET A 51 10.52 7.68 7.16
CA MET A 51 11.63 8.11 8.03
C MET A 51 12.83 8.71 7.26
N LEU A 52 13.08 8.22 6.05
CA LEU A 52 14.18 8.71 5.21
C LEU A 52 13.72 9.68 4.12
N LEU A 53 12.42 9.92 4.03
CA LEU A 53 11.81 10.62 2.90
C LEU A 53 12.27 12.09 2.78
N GLU A 54 12.56 12.75 3.90
CA GLU A 54 13.11 14.12 3.91
C GLU A 54 14.34 14.24 2.99
N ASN A 55 15.23 13.25 3.00
CA ASN A 55 16.45 13.25 2.20
C ASN A 55 16.26 12.78 0.75
N PHE A 56 15.13 12.14 0.45
CA PHE A 56 14.91 11.48 -0.85
C PHE A 56 13.78 12.11 -1.67
N ALA A 57 12.91 12.95 -1.09
CA ALA A 57 11.68 13.41 -1.72
C ALA A 57 11.93 14.03 -3.11
N SER A 58 12.80 15.03 -3.22
CA SER A 58 13.09 15.69 -4.49
C SER A 58 13.72 14.75 -5.52
N SER A 59 14.66 13.89 -5.10
CA SER A 59 15.31 12.95 -6.02
C SER A 59 14.36 11.86 -6.51
N LEU A 60 13.43 11.40 -5.68
CA LEU A 60 12.37 10.46 -6.08
C LEU A 60 11.39 11.07 -7.07
N PHE A 61 10.98 12.32 -6.83
CA PHE A 61 10.11 13.05 -7.75
C PHE A 61 10.76 13.22 -9.13
N ASN A 62 12.03 13.63 -9.15
CA ASN A 62 12.82 13.77 -10.37
C ASN A 62 13.11 12.44 -11.08
N ALA A 63 13.22 11.34 -10.33
CA ALA A 63 13.38 10.01 -10.89
C ALA A 63 12.11 9.43 -11.53
N GLY A 64 10.96 10.14 -11.43
CA GLY A 64 9.72 9.75 -12.10
C GLY A 64 8.66 9.13 -11.19
N ILE A 65 8.85 9.10 -9.86
CA ILE A 65 7.78 8.74 -8.94
C ILE A 65 6.70 9.83 -9.00
N LYS A 66 5.48 9.43 -9.35
CA LYS A 66 4.33 10.34 -9.41
C LYS A 66 3.48 10.31 -8.15
N ARG A 67 3.44 9.18 -7.46
CA ARG A 67 2.57 8.95 -6.30
C ARG A 67 3.33 8.29 -5.17
N ILE A 68 3.12 8.80 -3.96
CA ILE A 68 3.74 8.26 -2.76
C ILE A 68 2.68 7.83 -1.76
N ASN A 69 2.93 6.69 -1.12
CA ASN A 69 2.16 6.21 0.01
C ASN A 69 3.09 6.17 1.22
N ILE A 70 2.68 6.78 2.31
CA ILE A 70 3.42 6.84 3.55
C ILE A 70 2.63 6.04 4.59
N SER A 71 3.28 5.07 5.22
CA SER A 71 2.68 4.31 6.33
C SER A 71 2.89 5.09 7.63
N LEU A 72 1.78 5.47 8.26
CA LEU A 72 1.79 6.26 9.51
C LEU A 72 0.59 5.81 10.36
N ASP A 73 0.86 4.98 11.37
CA ASP A 73 -0.19 4.35 12.17
C ASP A 73 -0.55 5.13 13.44
N SER A 74 0.19 6.20 13.78
CA SER A 74 -0.11 7.06 14.93
C SER A 74 0.46 8.45 14.74
N LEU A 75 -0.21 9.45 15.30
CA LEU A 75 0.21 10.86 15.42
C LEU A 75 0.78 11.17 16.82
N ASP A 76 0.70 10.22 17.73
CA ASP A 76 1.35 10.26 19.04
C ASP A 76 2.75 9.64 18.97
N ALA A 77 3.78 10.33 19.47
CA ALA A 77 5.17 9.91 19.32
C ALA A 77 5.50 8.61 20.09
N GLU A 78 4.90 8.42 21.26
CA GLU A 78 5.15 7.23 22.09
C GLU A 78 4.44 6.01 21.49
N LYS A 79 3.18 6.16 21.08
CA LYS A 79 2.44 5.11 20.38
C LYS A 79 3.11 4.73 19.06
N TYR A 80 3.55 5.73 18.28
CA TYR A 80 4.25 5.50 17.04
C TYR A 80 5.55 4.70 17.25
N ALA A 81 6.37 5.12 18.23
CA ALA A 81 7.60 4.40 18.58
C ALA A 81 7.30 2.97 19.04
N HIS A 82 6.22 2.77 19.81
CA HIS A 82 5.81 1.43 20.25
C HIS A 82 5.36 0.53 19.06
N ILE A 83 4.47 1.04 18.20
CA ILE A 83 3.93 0.29 17.03
C ILE A 83 5.07 -0.07 16.06
N THR A 84 5.96 0.87 15.80
CA THR A 84 7.04 0.72 14.80
C THR A 84 8.33 0.13 15.36
N ARG A 85 8.37 -0.18 16.67
CA ARG A 85 9.54 -0.71 17.38
C ARG A 85 10.75 0.26 17.33
N GLY A 86 10.50 1.54 17.61
CA GLY A 86 11.54 2.58 17.73
C GLY A 86 11.57 3.57 16.57
N GLY A 87 10.50 3.72 15.79
CA GLY A 87 10.41 4.75 14.76
C GLY A 87 10.35 6.17 15.34
N ASP A 88 10.83 7.15 14.57
CA ASP A 88 10.78 8.57 14.89
C ASP A 88 9.65 9.26 14.12
N LEU A 89 8.55 9.58 14.81
CA LEU A 89 7.42 10.29 14.22
C LEU A 89 7.81 11.66 13.64
N LYS A 90 8.70 12.40 14.31
CA LYS A 90 9.14 13.71 13.84
C LYS A 90 9.87 13.60 12.49
N ALA A 91 10.68 12.58 12.30
CA ALA A 91 11.35 12.33 11.03
C ALA A 91 10.32 12.01 9.93
N VAL A 92 9.27 11.23 10.21
CA VAL A 92 8.20 10.95 9.25
C VAL A 92 7.45 12.21 8.86
N LEU A 93 7.08 13.05 9.83
CA LEU A 93 6.35 14.30 9.56
C LEU A 93 7.19 15.28 8.72
N ARG A 94 8.51 15.39 8.99
CA ARG A 94 9.41 16.15 8.09
C ARG A 94 9.48 15.53 6.70
N GLY A 95 9.48 14.21 6.60
CA GLY A 95 9.42 13.50 5.32
C GLY A 95 8.12 13.75 4.54
N VAL A 96 6.96 13.81 5.22
CA VAL A 96 5.67 14.19 4.61
C VAL A 96 5.72 15.61 4.06
N GLU A 97 6.23 16.56 4.85
CA GLU A 97 6.37 17.96 4.41
C GLU A 97 7.35 18.08 3.23
N ALA A 98 8.50 17.41 3.28
CA ALA A 98 9.46 17.40 2.18
C ALA A 98 8.86 16.83 0.88
N ALA A 99 8.03 15.79 0.99
CA ALA A 99 7.30 15.23 -0.15
C ALA A 99 6.30 16.24 -0.73
N TYR A 100 5.57 16.95 0.14
CA TYR A 100 4.64 18.00 -0.29
C TYR A 100 5.37 19.13 -1.03
N GLN A 101 6.47 19.61 -0.48
CA GLN A 101 7.31 20.64 -1.10
C GLN A 101 7.97 20.19 -2.40
N ALA A 102 8.28 18.90 -2.54
CA ALA A 102 8.80 18.34 -3.78
C ALA A 102 7.74 18.20 -4.89
N GLY A 103 6.45 18.47 -4.61
CA GLY A 103 5.36 18.47 -5.57
C GLY A 103 4.55 17.18 -5.65
N PHE A 104 4.71 16.25 -4.70
CA PHE A 104 3.83 15.08 -4.62
C PHE A 104 2.41 15.50 -4.23
N CYS A 105 1.43 15.22 -5.12
CA CYS A 105 0.03 15.53 -4.88
C CYS A 105 -0.86 14.51 -5.62
N PRO A 106 -1.80 13.84 -4.91
CA PRO A 106 -1.95 13.81 -3.45
C PRO A 106 -0.88 12.95 -2.77
N ILE A 107 -0.51 13.31 -1.56
CA ILE A 107 0.24 12.43 -0.65
C ILE A 107 -0.76 11.48 0.01
N LYS A 108 -0.47 10.18 -0.04
CA LYS A 108 -1.34 9.15 0.54
C LYS A 108 -0.75 8.68 1.86
N ILE A 109 -1.45 8.92 2.95
CA ILE A 109 -1.08 8.46 4.29
C ILE A 109 -1.97 7.26 4.63
N ASN A 110 -1.36 6.10 4.85
CA ASN A 110 -2.05 4.88 5.19
C ASN A 110 -1.92 4.61 6.69
N ALA A 111 -3.03 4.40 7.38
CA ALA A 111 -3.07 4.05 8.79
C ALA A 111 -3.86 2.74 8.98
N VAL A 112 -3.25 1.76 9.63
CA VAL A 112 -3.95 0.54 10.08
C VAL A 112 -4.51 0.81 11.47
N VAL A 113 -5.84 0.78 11.62
CA VAL A 113 -6.49 1.04 12.91
C VAL A 113 -6.55 -0.22 13.74
N ILE A 114 -6.07 -0.14 14.97
CA ILE A 114 -5.96 -1.24 15.93
C ILE A 114 -6.67 -0.83 17.22
N LYS A 115 -7.73 -1.56 17.58
CA LYS A 115 -8.53 -1.30 18.77
C LYS A 115 -7.69 -1.28 20.05
N GLY A 116 -7.87 -0.24 20.85
CA GLY A 116 -7.15 -0.03 22.11
C GLY A 116 -5.68 0.32 21.94
N VAL A 117 -5.26 0.73 20.73
CA VAL A 117 -3.88 1.17 20.45
C VAL A 117 -3.88 2.57 19.83
N ASN A 118 -4.49 2.73 18.66
CA ASN A 118 -4.54 4.00 17.91
C ASN A 118 -5.96 4.35 17.41
N ASP A 119 -6.98 3.61 17.83
CA ASP A 119 -8.36 3.87 17.44
C ASP A 119 -8.96 5.14 18.06
N ASP A 120 -8.31 5.71 19.03
CA ASP A 120 -8.61 7.03 19.59
C ASP A 120 -8.19 8.19 18.68
N GLU A 121 -7.21 8.00 17.77
CA GLU A 121 -6.65 9.02 16.88
C GLU A 121 -7.39 9.15 15.53
N ILE A 122 -8.49 8.44 15.32
CA ILE A 122 -9.24 8.43 14.04
C ILE A 122 -9.64 9.85 13.60
N LEU A 123 -10.13 10.68 14.54
CA LEU A 123 -10.54 12.06 14.23
C LEU A 123 -9.32 12.96 13.94
N ASP A 124 -8.22 12.78 14.66
CA ASP A 124 -7.00 13.55 14.44
C ASP A 124 -6.43 13.29 13.03
N PHE A 125 -6.42 12.03 12.60
CA PHE A 125 -6.07 11.69 11.21
C PHE A 125 -7.04 12.33 10.19
N ALA A 126 -8.35 12.32 10.47
CA ALA A 126 -9.33 12.90 9.56
C ALA A 126 -9.13 14.41 9.38
N VAL A 127 -8.81 15.13 10.45
CA VAL A 127 -8.57 16.58 10.44
C VAL A 127 -7.36 16.97 9.57
N LEU A 128 -6.36 16.10 9.38
CA LEU A 128 -5.23 16.37 8.48
C LEU A 128 -5.64 16.65 7.03
N THR A 129 -6.86 16.26 6.65
CA THR A 129 -7.41 16.53 5.31
C THR A 129 -7.96 17.94 5.15
N MET A 130 -8.19 18.68 6.25
CA MET A 130 -8.82 20.00 6.18
C MET A 130 -7.92 21.01 5.44
N ASP A 131 -6.65 21.10 5.83
CA ASP A 131 -5.73 22.15 5.39
C ASP A 131 -4.71 21.68 4.34
N LYS A 132 -4.64 20.40 4.05
CA LYS A 132 -3.68 19.82 3.10
C LYS A 132 -4.39 18.85 2.13
N PRO A 133 -3.97 18.76 0.87
CA PRO A 133 -4.55 17.86 -0.12
C PRO A 133 -4.07 16.40 0.10
N PHE A 134 -4.08 15.96 1.36
CA PHE A 134 -3.68 14.60 1.72
C PHE A 134 -4.83 13.61 1.51
N GLN A 135 -4.50 12.40 1.16
CA GLN A 135 -5.42 11.28 1.17
C GLN A 135 -5.12 10.39 2.40
N ILE A 136 -5.88 10.56 3.46
CA ILE A 136 -5.80 9.69 4.64
C ILE A 136 -6.56 8.41 4.35
N ARG A 137 -5.90 7.26 4.49
CA ARG A 137 -6.47 5.96 4.15
C ARG A 137 -6.45 5.04 5.34
N PHE A 138 -7.62 4.77 5.89
CA PHE A 138 -7.80 3.78 6.94
C PHE A 138 -7.84 2.38 6.33
N ILE A 139 -7.00 1.50 6.84
CA ILE A 139 -6.89 0.12 6.37
C ILE A 139 -7.28 -0.80 7.52
N GLU A 140 -8.17 -1.73 7.24
CA GLU A 140 -8.51 -2.76 8.20
C GLU A 140 -7.33 -3.66 8.53
N LEU A 141 -7.14 -3.96 9.81
CA LEU A 141 -6.15 -4.94 10.27
C LEU A 141 -6.44 -6.30 9.61
N MET A 142 -5.43 -6.90 9.02
CA MET A 142 -5.53 -8.23 8.40
C MET A 142 -4.89 -9.31 9.29
N PRO A 143 -5.46 -10.52 9.36
CA PRO A 143 -4.92 -11.63 10.15
C PRO A 143 -3.68 -12.27 9.45
N MET A 144 -2.56 -11.54 9.43
CA MET A 144 -1.31 -11.95 8.76
C MET A 144 -0.16 -12.07 9.76
N GLY A 145 0.71 -13.05 9.55
CA GLY A 145 1.91 -13.26 10.38
C GLY A 145 1.58 -13.28 11.88
N GLN A 146 2.39 -12.61 12.69
CA GLN A 146 2.16 -12.51 14.14
C GLN A 146 0.88 -11.73 14.49
N ALA A 147 0.45 -10.77 13.68
CA ALA A 147 -0.81 -10.04 13.87
C ALA A 147 -2.02 -10.99 13.83
N GLY A 148 -1.92 -12.12 13.14
CA GLY A 148 -2.97 -13.12 13.09
C GLY A 148 -3.34 -13.75 14.45
N SER A 149 -2.42 -13.78 15.42
CA SER A 149 -2.72 -14.29 16.78
C SER A 149 -3.37 -13.21 17.65
N ALA A 150 -3.05 -11.93 17.42
CA ALA A 150 -3.58 -10.78 18.14
C ALA A 150 -4.84 -10.17 17.48
N TYR A 151 -5.27 -10.69 16.32
CA TYR A 151 -6.38 -10.16 15.53
C TYR A 151 -7.70 -10.13 16.31
N LYS A 152 -7.98 -11.21 17.08
CA LYS A 152 -9.16 -11.28 17.93
C LYS A 152 -9.16 -10.14 18.97
N GLY A 153 -10.19 -9.30 18.94
CA GLY A 153 -10.34 -8.17 19.84
C GLY A 153 -9.54 -6.91 19.47
N LYS A 154 -8.71 -6.94 18.42
CA LYS A 154 -7.94 -5.79 17.91
C LYS A 154 -8.49 -5.20 16.61
N TYR A 155 -9.38 -5.92 15.95
CA TYR A 155 -9.98 -5.50 14.69
C TYR A 155 -11.00 -4.36 14.89
N VAL A 156 -10.95 -3.38 13.99
CA VAL A 156 -11.95 -2.32 13.83
C VAL A 156 -12.36 -2.29 12.36
N SER A 157 -13.66 -2.43 12.08
CA SER A 157 -14.16 -2.30 10.71
C SER A 157 -14.12 -0.86 10.23
N ASN A 158 -13.94 -0.68 8.93
CA ASN A 158 -14.00 0.65 8.35
C ASN A 158 -15.39 1.28 8.42
N ASP A 159 -16.45 0.50 8.59
CA ASP A 159 -17.80 1.05 8.80
C ASP A 159 -17.90 1.75 10.17
N VAL A 160 -17.29 1.18 11.22
CA VAL A 160 -17.18 1.83 12.54
C VAL A 160 -16.37 3.12 12.46
N ILE A 161 -15.26 3.10 11.70
CA ILE A 161 -14.41 4.29 11.50
C ILE A 161 -15.20 5.37 10.73
N PHE A 162 -15.90 4.98 9.67
CA PHE A 162 -16.75 5.88 8.89
C PHE A 162 -17.82 6.54 9.76
N GLU A 163 -18.58 5.76 10.53
CA GLU A 163 -19.63 6.28 11.41
C GLU A 163 -19.05 7.24 12.46
N ARG A 164 -17.89 6.91 13.04
CA ARG A 164 -17.22 7.75 14.02
C ARG A 164 -16.81 9.09 13.44
N ILE A 165 -16.24 9.13 12.22
CA ILE A 165 -15.90 10.39 11.55
C ILE A 165 -17.16 11.14 11.15
N ASN A 166 -18.15 10.46 10.55
CA ASN A 166 -19.36 11.08 10.02
C ASN A 166 -20.27 11.69 11.13
N LYS A 167 -20.09 11.26 12.37
CA LYS A 167 -20.77 11.85 13.53
C LYS A 167 -20.33 13.30 13.81
N PHE A 168 -19.07 13.64 13.51
CA PHE A 168 -18.46 14.96 13.78
C PHE A 168 -18.24 15.77 12.50
N TYR A 169 -17.98 15.09 11.38
CA TYR A 169 -17.65 15.69 10.08
C TYR A 169 -18.45 14.97 9.00
N ARG A 170 -19.33 15.69 8.35
CA ARG A 170 -20.12 15.11 7.24
C ARG A 170 -19.19 14.60 6.13
N LEU A 171 -19.30 13.32 5.81
CA LEU A 171 -18.55 12.67 4.76
C LEU A 171 -19.39 12.58 3.49
N GLU A 172 -18.91 13.19 2.41
CA GLU A 172 -19.52 13.12 1.09
C GLU A 172 -18.71 12.17 0.20
N PRO A 173 -19.36 11.24 -0.53
CA PRO A 173 -18.65 10.34 -1.40
C PRO A 173 -17.98 11.11 -2.53
N VAL A 174 -16.72 10.84 -2.77
CA VAL A 174 -16.00 11.37 -3.94
C VAL A 174 -16.29 10.44 -5.11
N SER A 175 -16.96 10.97 -6.14
CA SER A 175 -17.19 10.25 -7.38
C SER A 175 -15.86 9.78 -7.94
N ALA A 176 -15.75 8.49 -8.27
CA ALA A 176 -14.60 7.99 -9.01
C ALA A 176 -14.53 8.77 -10.34
N GLY A 177 -13.58 9.68 -10.45
CA GLY A 177 -13.29 10.30 -11.75
C GLY A 177 -13.02 9.19 -12.76
N HIS A 178 -13.18 9.46 -14.04
CA HIS A 178 -12.98 8.51 -15.15
C HIS A 178 -11.61 7.83 -15.17
N ASP A 179 -10.67 8.29 -14.34
CA ASP A 179 -9.39 7.65 -14.12
C ASP A 179 -9.54 6.48 -13.15
N ASN A 180 -9.64 5.29 -13.70
CA ASN A 180 -9.62 3.98 -13.02
C ASN A 180 -8.29 3.72 -12.26
N THR A 181 -7.63 4.80 -11.80
CA THR A 181 -6.34 4.79 -11.08
C THR A 181 -6.50 4.64 -9.58
N GLY A 182 -7.73 4.64 -9.07
CA GLY A 182 -8.06 4.81 -7.65
C GLY A 182 -7.88 3.56 -6.85
N GLY A 183 -7.22 2.57 -6.93
CA GLY A 183 -6.96 1.49 -5.95
C GLY A 183 -8.25 1.01 -5.23
N PRO A 184 -8.12 0.23 -4.15
CA PRO A 184 -9.26 -0.42 -3.47
C PRO A 184 -9.96 0.47 -2.45
N ALA A 185 -9.59 1.74 -2.31
CA ALA A 185 -10.16 2.63 -1.32
C ALA A 185 -11.49 3.22 -1.79
N ARG A 186 -12.52 3.15 -0.94
CA ARG A 186 -13.75 3.96 -1.08
C ARG A 186 -13.41 5.37 -0.58
N MET A 187 -13.54 6.39 -1.45
CA MET A 187 -13.09 7.74 -1.16
C MET A 187 -14.25 8.65 -0.76
N TYR A 188 -13.99 9.47 0.25
CA TYR A 188 -14.91 10.47 0.78
C TYR A 188 -14.16 11.77 1.03
N ARG A 189 -14.91 12.88 1.15
CA ARG A 189 -14.37 14.18 1.53
C ARG A 189 -15.21 14.76 2.67
N ILE A 190 -14.53 15.35 3.64
CA ILE A 190 -15.19 16.20 4.64
C ILE A 190 -15.58 17.50 3.95
N GLU A 191 -16.76 18.01 4.23
CA GLU A 191 -17.23 19.31 3.68
C GLU A 191 -16.20 20.41 3.99
N GLY A 192 -15.73 21.10 2.95
CA GLY A 192 -14.71 22.16 3.04
C GLY A 192 -13.26 21.68 3.10
N ALA A 193 -13.00 20.38 3.16
CA ALA A 193 -11.63 19.85 3.21
C ALA A 193 -10.93 19.91 1.84
N LEU A 194 -9.61 20.17 1.86
CA LEU A 194 -8.76 20.12 0.67
C LEU A 194 -8.40 18.67 0.29
N GLY A 195 -8.28 17.80 1.25
CA GLY A 195 -7.91 16.40 1.07
C GLY A 195 -9.11 15.45 1.08
N GLU A 196 -8.81 14.16 1.18
CA GLU A 196 -9.80 13.09 1.09
C GLU A 196 -9.53 12.00 2.12
N ILE A 197 -10.59 11.28 2.50
CA ILE A 197 -10.53 10.11 3.38
C ILE A 197 -10.87 8.87 2.56
N GLY A 198 -10.04 7.84 2.66
CA GLY A 198 -10.23 6.57 1.98
C GLY A 198 -10.39 5.41 2.95
N PHE A 199 -11.25 4.46 2.64
CA PHE A 199 -11.46 3.24 3.41
C PHE A 199 -11.06 2.02 2.59
N ILE A 200 -10.05 1.29 3.03
CA ILE A 200 -9.57 0.04 2.42
C ILE A 200 -10.02 -1.11 3.31
N SER A 201 -11.02 -1.85 2.86
CA SER A 201 -11.73 -2.86 3.65
C SER A 201 -11.50 -4.27 3.09
N PRO A 202 -10.31 -4.87 3.28
CA PRO A 202 -10.03 -6.20 2.77
C PRO A 202 -10.84 -7.30 3.47
N ILE A 203 -11.38 -7.02 4.65
CA ILE A 203 -12.09 -8.00 5.48
C ILE A 203 -13.60 -7.78 5.42
N SER A 204 -14.10 -6.57 5.72
CA SER A 204 -15.55 -6.29 5.77
C SER A 204 -16.17 -6.13 4.38
N HIS A 205 -15.46 -5.51 3.44
CA HIS A 205 -15.95 -5.25 2.08
C HIS A 205 -14.89 -5.67 1.04
N HIS A 206 -14.94 -6.94 0.65
CA HIS A 206 -14.00 -7.50 -0.28
C HIS A 206 -14.01 -6.80 -1.65
N PHE A 207 -12.84 -6.42 -2.12
CA PHE A 207 -12.65 -5.84 -3.47
C PHE A 207 -11.93 -6.81 -4.42
N CYS A 208 -12.04 -8.12 -4.18
CA CYS A 208 -11.33 -9.16 -4.93
C CYS A 208 -11.71 -9.17 -6.42
N ASN A 209 -12.99 -8.95 -6.76
CA ASN A 209 -13.48 -8.93 -8.13
C ASN A 209 -12.81 -7.86 -9.01
N GLY A 210 -12.42 -6.72 -8.42
CA GLY A 210 -11.70 -5.63 -9.11
C GLY A 210 -10.19 -5.65 -8.87
N CYS A 211 -9.64 -6.67 -8.22
CA CYS A 211 -8.24 -6.69 -7.83
C CYS A 211 -7.35 -7.10 -9.01
N ASN A 212 -6.60 -6.16 -9.56
CA ASN A 212 -5.62 -6.35 -10.65
C ASN A 212 -4.16 -6.38 -10.17
N ARG A 213 -3.88 -6.65 -8.88
CA ARG A 213 -2.54 -6.61 -8.31
C ARG A 213 -1.83 -7.95 -8.39
N LEU A 214 -0.55 -7.91 -8.73
CA LEU A 214 0.44 -8.97 -8.53
C LEU A 214 1.49 -8.49 -7.55
N ARG A 215 2.24 -9.39 -6.95
CA ARG A 215 3.35 -9.06 -6.05
C ARG A 215 4.60 -9.84 -6.45
N LEU A 216 5.69 -9.12 -6.67
CA LEU A 216 7.01 -9.68 -6.84
C LEU A 216 7.78 -9.46 -5.54
N THR A 217 8.12 -10.52 -4.85
CA THR A 217 8.87 -10.47 -3.58
C THR A 217 10.35 -10.15 -3.82
N ALA A 218 11.05 -9.69 -2.78
CA ALA A 218 12.47 -9.33 -2.86
C ALA A 218 13.37 -10.52 -3.24
N ASP A 219 12.96 -11.74 -2.90
CA ASP A 219 13.62 -12.99 -3.26
C ASP A 219 13.21 -13.54 -4.64
N GLY A 220 12.36 -12.81 -5.38
CA GLY A 220 12.04 -13.06 -6.78
C GLY A 220 10.90 -14.02 -7.03
N HIS A 221 9.97 -14.16 -6.09
CA HIS A 221 8.74 -14.95 -6.25
C HIS A 221 7.56 -14.04 -6.66
N LEU A 222 6.81 -14.48 -7.68
CA LEU A 222 5.58 -13.80 -8.13
C LEU A 222 4.35 -14.43 -7.48
N ARG A 223 3.49 -13.59 -6.90
CA ARG A 223 2.24 -13.97 -6.23
C ARG A 223 1.05 -13.29 -6.90
N ALA A 224 -0.01 -14.06 -7.14
CA ALA A 224 -1.28 -13.53 -7.67
C ALA A 224 -2.13 -12.84 -6.59
N CYS A 225 -2.04 -13.28 -5.34
CA CYS A 225 -2.82 -12.78 -4.22
C CYS A 225 -1.95 -12.60 -2.97
N LEU A 226 -2.18 -11.53 -2.21
CA LEU A 226 -1.49 -11.29 -0.94
C LEU A 226 -1.77 -12.40 0.08
N LEU A 227 -3.02 -12.85 0.14
CA LEU A 227 -3.56 -13.72 1.17
C LEU A 227 -3.50 -15.22 0.81
N LYS A 228 -2.91 -15.59 -0.34
CA LYS A 228 -2.73 -16.98 -0.77
C LYS A 228 -1.25 -17.37 -0.72
N ASP A 229 -0.92 -18.47 -0.09
CA ASP A 229 0.46 -18.96 0.09
C ASP A 229 1.00 -19.72 -1.14
N LYS A 230 0.57 -19.35 -2.35
CA LYS A 230 1.09 -19.88 -3.61
C LYS A 230 1.91 -18.82 -4.30
N ASP A 231 3.16 -19.13 -4.62
CA ASP A 231 4.05 -18.26 -5.38
C ASP A 231 4.85 -19.05 -6.43
N VAL A 232 5.39 -18.34 -7.41
CA VAL A 232 6.18 -18.90 -8.53
C VAL A 232 7.51 -18.17 -8.60
N SER A 233 8.62 -18.92 -8.63
CA SER A 233 9.97 -18.36 -8.69
C SER A 233 10.31 -17.81 -10.07
N LEU A 234 10.20 -16.49 -10.26
CA LEU A 234 10.73 -15.82 -11.44
C LEU A 234 12.25 -15.71 -11.40
N ARG A 235 12.86 -15.74 -10.21
CA ARG A 235 14.32 -15.70 -10.02
C ARG A 235 14.96 -16.93 -10.64
N GLU A 236 14.44 -18.11 -10.36
CA GLU A 236 14.98 -19.37 -10.91
C GLU A 236 14.86 -19.41 -12.42
N ALA A 237 13.70 -19.06 -12.97
CA ALA A 237 13.48 -18.97 -14.40
C ALA A 237 14.47 -17.97 -15.05
N LEU A 238 14.63 -16.77 -14.46
CA LEU A 238 15.54 -15.74 -14.97
C LEU A 238 17.00 -16.20 -14.95
N ARG A 239 17.45 -16.84 -13.85
CA ARG A 239 18.83 -17.32 -13.68
C ARG A 239 19.11 -18.59 -14.50
N GLY A 240 18.09 -19.40 -14.72
CA GLY A 240 18.14 -20.58 -15.60
C GLY A 240 18.17 -20.25 -17.09
N GLY A 241 18.22 -18.96 -17.47
CA GLY A 241 18.37 -18.54 -18.86
C GLY A 241 17.06 -18.50 -19.65
N SER A 242 15.89 -18.50 -19.00
CA SER A 242 14.60 -18.41 -19.69
C SER A 242 14.54 -17.20 -20.62
N SER A 243 13.93 -17.38 -21.80
CA SER A 243 13.67 -16.30 -22.75
C SER A 243 12.62 -15.33 -22.22
N ASP A 244 12.48 -14.17 -22.83
CA ASP A 244 11.45 -13.20 -22.47
C ASP A 244 10.02 -13.73 -22.72
N GLU A 245 9.82 -14.57 -23.75
CA GLU A 245 8.57 -15.28 -24.00
C GLU A 245 8.23 -16.24 -22.86
N GLN A 246 9.18 -17.06 -22.42
CA GLN A 246 8.98 -17.99 -21.32
C GLN A 246 8.67 -17.27 -20.01
N LEU A 247 9.35 -16.14 -19.71
CA LEU A 247 9.05 -15.31 -18.55
C LEU A 247 7.66 -14.68 -18.65
N ARG A 248 7.26 -14.20 -19.82
CA ARG A 248 5.92 -13.67 -20.08
C ARG A 248 4.83 -14.72 -19.85
N ASP A 249 5.02 -15.93 -20.38
CA ASP A 249 4.06 -17.01 -20.25
C ASP A 249 3.93 -17.47 -18.78
N LEU A 250 5.05 -17.47 -18.04
CA LEU A 250 5.04 -17.73 -16.61
C LEU A 250 4.27 -16.65 -15.84
N ILE A 251 4.44 -15.37 -16.17
CA ILE A 251 3.65 -14.27 -15.57
C ILE A 251 2.16 -14.45 -15.89
N LYS A 252 1.81 -14.76 -17.15
CA LYS A 252 0.42 -15.00 -17.56
C LYS A 252 -0.21 -16.19 -16.82
N SER A 253 0.52 -17.27 -16.60
CA SER A 253 0.04 -18.42 -15.84
C SER A 253 -0.30 -18.06 -14.39
N VAL A 254 0.53 -17.22 -13.75
CA VAL A 254 0.25 -16.70 -12.40
C VAL A 254 -1.00 -15.82 -12.37
N VAL A 255 -1.22 -15.00 -13.41
CA VAL A 255 -2.44 -14.18 -13.54
C VAL A 255 -3.68 -15.06 -13.70
N ALA A 256 -3.60 -16.10 -14.54
CA ALA A 256 -4.71 -17.03 -14.78
C ALA A 256 -5.10 -17.82 -13.50
N ASP A 257 -4.13 -18.11 -12.67
CA ASP A 257 -4.32 -18.83 -11.38
C ASP A 257 -4.79 -17.91 -10.23
N LYS A 258 -5.08 -16.63 -10.51
CA LYS A 258 -5.55 -15.68 -9.51
C LYS A 258 -6.93 -16.08 -8.98
N PRO A 259 -7.10 -16.24 -7.64
CA PRO A 259 -8.39 -16.63 -7.09
C PRO A 259 -9.42 -15.51 -7.30
N ARG A 260 -10.67 -15.89 -7.53
CA ARG A 260 -11.79 -14.92 -7.60
C ARG A 260 -11.99 -14.18 -6.30
N GLN A 261 -11.76 -14.84 -5.17
CA GLN A 261 -11.91 -14.29 -3.83
C GLN A 261 -10.88 -14.93 -2.89
N HIS A 262 -10.43 -14.20 -1.87
CA HIS A 262 -9.66 -14.79 -0.78
C HIS A 262 -10.59 -15.50 0.21
N GLU A 263 -10.05 -16.48 0.92
CA GLU A 263 -10.78 -17.31 1.89
C GLU A 263 -10.64 -16.75 3.33
N MET A 264 -10.19 -15.51 3.50
CA MET A 264 -10.09 -14.85 4.80
C MET A 264 -11.36 -14.07 5.07
N GLY A 265 -12.08 -14.40 6.13
CA GLY A 265 -13.36 -13.81 6.48
C GLY A 265 -14.45 -14.87 6.43
N GLY A 266 -14.49 -15.72 7.38
CA GLY A 266 -15.57 -16.61 7.81
C GLY A 266 -15.81 -16.34 9.29
N ASP A 267 -16.68 -17.10 9.89
CA ASP A 267 -16.93 -17.07 11.35
C ASP A 267 -15.62 -16.96 12.11
N GLU A 268 -15.62 -16.19 13.20
CA GLU A 268 -14.45 -15.87 14.05
C GLU A 268 -13.59 -17.09 14.46
N ASN A 269 -14.11 -18.30 14.28
CA ASN A 269 -13.45 -19.55 14.60
C ASN A 269 -12.65 -20.19 13.46
N HIS A 270 -12.77 -19.70 12.21
CA HIS A 270 -12.15 -20.29 11.01
C HIS A 270 -11.33 -19.29 10.19
N ILE A 271 -10.70 -18.29 10.81
CA ILE A 271 -9.83 -17.34 10.11
C ILE A 271 -8.58 -18.07 9.61
N ARG A 272 -8.50 -18.35 8.33
CA ARG A 272 -7.27 -18.85 7.69
C ARG A 272 -6.21 -17.75 7.78
N LYS A 273 -5.10 -18.04 8.45
CA LYS A 273 -3.99 -17.11 8.64
C LYS A 273 -3.03 -17.19 7.46
N CYS A 274 -2.61 -16.08 6.89
CA CYS A 274 -1.43 -16.06 6.04
C CYS A 274 -0.19 -16.12 6.94
N VAL A 275 0.68 -17.10 6.72
CA VAL A 275 1.85 -17.35 7.57
C VAL A 275 2.93 -16.28 7.36
N LYS A 276 3.01 -15.70 6.16
CA LYS A 276 4.06 -14.73 5.81
C LYS A 276 3.76 -13.35 6.40
N GLU A 277 4.81 -12.69 6.88
CA GLU A 277 4.77 -11.31 7.35
C GLU A 277 4.56 -10.32 6.20
N MET A 278 3.81 -9.22 6.43
CA MET A 278 3.61 -8.16 5.44
C MET A 278 4.93 -7.57 4.92
N SER A 279 5.90 -7.40 5.80
CA SER A 279 7.24 -6.89 5.46
C SER A 279 7.99 -7.75 4.44
N SER A 280 7.74 -9.05 4.40
CA SER A 280 8.33 -9.97 3.42
C SER A 280 7.58 -9.98 2.09
N LEU A 281 6.34 -9.51 2.06
CA LEU A 281 5.45 -9.52 0.89
C LEU A 281 5.35 -8.16 0.19
N GLY A 282 5.91 -7.13 0.78
CA GLY A 282 5.80 -5.78 0.28
C GLY A 282 4.43 -5.16 0.59
N GLY A 283 4.28 -4.69 1.80
CA GLY A 283 3.07 -4.04 2.34
C GLY A 283 2.78 -2.69 1.76
#